data_ce507c69941f96d6c5c52e108ec275b7
#
_entry.id   ce507c69941f96d6c5c52e108ec275b7
#
_cell.length_a   1.000
_cell.length_b   1.000
_cell.length_c   1.000
_cell.angle_alpha   90.00
_cell.angle_beta   90.00
_cell.angle_gamma   90.00
#
_symmetry.space_group_name_H-M   'P 1'
#
loop_
_entity.id
_entity.type
_entity.pdbx_description
1 polymer ?
#
loop_
_entity_poly.entity_id
_entity_poly.type
_entity_poly.pdbx_seq_one_letter_code
_entity_poly.pdbx_strand_id
1 'polypeptide(L)'
;MNTQQLTIFFDGQCPLCTLEMQRLKEQDKDNQILLVDLHQEDFKTIYPEIDIDQGLAILHGQYKGKVLLGLDVTHRAWTLVGKGWLVAPLQWPIIRPLSHQVYLLVARYRQPISNFIYQRFGIGVKHCEQGTCYGKPNDINHRSK
;
A
#
# COMPACT_ATOMS: atom_id res chain seq x y z
N MET A 1 -1.78 11.98 16.30
CA MET A 1 -1.32 10.85 15.48
C MET A 1 -0.55 9.88 16.39
N ASN A 2 -0.88 8.61 16.36
CA ASN A 2 -0.20 7.63 17.21
C ASN A 2 1.18 7.34 16.59
N THR A 3 2.25 7.80 17.21
CA THR A 3 3.64 7.70 16.70
C THR A 3 4.14 6.26 16.52
N GLN A 4 3.37 5.27 16.92
CA GLN A 4 3.72 3.85 16.76
C GLN A 4 2.99 3.17 15.60
N GLN A 5 2.06 3.86 14.94
CA GLN A 5 1.29 3.34 13.83
C GLN A 5 2.03 3.57 12.50
N LEU A 6 2.03 2.57 11.63
CA LEU A 6 2.50 2.69 10.25
C LEU A 6 1.38 3.27 9.40
N THR A 7 1.57 4.45 8.84
CA THR A 7 0.68 5.00 7.80
C THR A 7 1.19 4.57 6.44
N ILE A 8 0.34 3.97 5.61
CA ILE A 8 0.66 3.58 4.24
C ILE A 8 -0.19 4.39 3.29
N PHE A 9 0.46 5.08 2.36
CA PHE A 9 -0.17 5.86 1.30
C PHE A 9 -0.25 5.01 0.03
N PHE A 10 -1.44 4.70 -0.43
CA PHE A 10 -1.65 3.79 -1.55
C PHE A 10 -2.55 4.37 -2.63
N ASP A 11 -2.49 3.80 -3.83
CA ASP A 11 -3.33 4.18 -4.96
C ASP A 11 -4.68 3.44 -4.88
N GLY A 12 -5.71 4.14 -4.44
CA GLY A 12 -7.08 3.59 -4.34
C GLY A 12 -7.73 3.29 -5.68
N GLN A 13 -7.19 3.83 -6.78
CA GLN A 13 -7.68 3.54 -8.14
C GLN A 13 -7.04 2.27 -8.75
N CYS A 14 -6.03 1.69 -8.08
CA CYS A 14 -5.38 0.47 -8.51
C CYS A 14 -6.06 -0.75 -7.87
N PRO A 15 -6.78 -1.60 -8.61
CA PRO A 15 -7.47 -2.76 -8.05
C PRO A 15 -6.55 -3.73 -7.31
N LEU A 16 -5.34 -3.94 -7.83
CA LEU A 16 -4.35 -4.81 -7.22
C LEU A 16 -3.81 -4.24 -5.91
N CYS A 17 -3.49 -2.94 -5.90
CA CYS A 17 -3.00 -2.24 -4.71
C CYS A 17 -4.04 -2.28 -3.59
N THR A 18 -5.29 -2.04 -3.93
CA THR A 18 -6.40 -2.04 -2.98
C THR A 18 -6.64 -3.45 -2.41
N LEU A 19 -6.57 -4.48 -3.24
CA LEU A 19 -6.69 -5.87 -2.79
C LEU A 19 -5.55 -6.24 -1.81
N GLU A 20 -4.32 -5.82 -2.11
CA GLU A 20 -3.17 -6.06 -1.24
C GLU A 20 -3.32 -5.35 0.10
N MET A 21 -3.73 -4.08 0.08
CA MET A 21 -3.97 -3.30 1.30
C MET A 21 -5.09 -3.90 2.15
N GLN A 22 -6.15 -4.41 1.52
CA GLN A 22 -7.21 -5.11 2.22
C GLN A 22 -6.70 -6.37 2.92
N ARG A 23 -5.95 -7.21 2.22
CA ARG A 23 -5.35 -8.42 2.80
C ARG A 23 -4.42 -8.10 3.96
N LEU A 24 -3.63 -7.04 3.82
CA LEU A 24 -2.76 -6.56 4.89
C LEU A 24 -3.58 -6.12 6.10
N LYS A 25 -4.66 -5.37 5.88
CA LYS A 25 -5.54 -4.89 6.96
C LYS A 25 -6.27 -6.03 7.67
N GLU A 26 -6.67 -7.08 6.95
CA GLU A 26 -7.26 -8.28 7.55
C GLU A 26 -6.30 -9.01 8.52
N GLN A 27 -4.99 -8.87 8.30
CA GLN A 27 -3.96 -9.43 9.18
C GLN A 27 -3.60 -8.50 10.35
N ASP A 28 -3.93 -7.22 10.27
CA ASP A 28 -3.61 -6.19 11.25
C ASP A 28 -4.59 -6.21 12.43
N LYS A 29 -4.46 -7.23 13.28
CA LYS A 29 -5.34 -7.43 14.45
C LYS A 29 -5.18 -6.36 15.51
N ASP A 30 -4.00 -5.77 15.61
CA ASP A 30 -3.64 -4.79 16.64
C ASP A 30 -3.85 -3.34 16.18
N ASN A 31 -4.43 -3.12 14.97
CA ASN A 31 -4.65 -1.81 14.37
C ASN A 31 -3.37 -0.94 14.32
N GLN A 32 -2.24 -1.54 14.00
CA GLN A 32 -0.95 -0.88 13.88
C GLN A 32 -0.73 -0.22 12.51
N ILE A 33 -1.63 -0.46 11.54
CA ILE A 33 -1.52 0.05 10.18
C ILE A 33 -2.72 0.94 9.86
N LEU A 34 -2.43 2.17 9.44
CA LEU A 34 -3.37 3.12 8.87
C LEU A 34 -3.18 3.15 7.36
N LEU A 35 -4.25 2.91 6.62
CA LEU A 35 -4.27 2.99 5.16
C LEU A 35 -4.88 4.32 4.72
N VAL A 36 -4.17 5.03 3.85
CA VAL A 36 -4.58 6.35 3.34
C VAL A 36 -4.53 6.32 1.83
N ASP A 37 -5.65 6.62 1.18
CA ASP A 37 -5.72 6.75 -0.27
C ASP A 37 -5.15 8.09 -0.72
N LEU A 38 -4.22 8.04 -1.69
CA LEU A 38 -3.62 9.23 -2.30
C LEU A 38 -4.64 10.12 -3.04
N HIS A 39 -5.80 9.57 -3.42
CA HIS A 39 -6.85 10.28 -4.16
C HIS A 39 -7.93 10.89 -3.26
N GLN A 40 -7.82 10.79 -1.93
CA GLN A 40 -8.80 11.44 -1.05
C GLN A 40 -8.72 12.97 -1.14
N GLU A 41 -9.86 13.64 -1.06
CA GLU A 41 -9.99 15.08 -1.26
C GLU A 41 -9.10 15.93 -0.34
N ASP A 42 -8.96 15.52 0.92
CA ASP A 42 -8.20 16.23 1.95
C ASP A 42 -6.73 15.80 2.04
N PHE A 43 -6.24 14.96 1.12
CA PHE A 43 -4.91 14.37 1.23
C PHE A 43 -3.80 15.40 1.40
N LYS A 44 -3.75 16.40 0.51
CA LYS A 44 -2.72 17.46 0.54
C LYS A 44 -2.82 18.36 1.77
N THR A 45 -4.00 18.49 2.34
CA THR A 45 -4.21 19.28 3.55
C THR A 45 -3.70 18.54 4.79
N ILE A 46 -3.89 17.21 4.83
CA ILE A 46 -3.51 16.38 5.98
C ILE A 46 -2.04 15.97 5.90
N TYR A 47 -1.53 15.68 4.69
CA TYR A 47 -0.18 15.18 4.42
C TYR A 47 0.56 16.05 3.39
N PRO A 48 0.81 17.34 3.68
CA PRO A 48 1.45 18.25 2.72
C PRO A 48 2.88 17.84 2.35
N GLU A 49 3.54 17.05 3.20
CA GLU A 49 4.90 16.55 2.98
C GLU A 49 4.99 15.38 2.00
N ILE A 50 3.85 14.77 1.67
CA ILE A 50 3.81 13.62 0.74
C ILE A 50 3.41 14.10 -0.65
N ASP A 51 4.29 13.90 -1.61
CA ASP A 51 4.01 14.17 -3.01
C ASP A 51 3.18 13.04 -3.62
N ILE A 52 2.01 13.38 -4.20
CA ILE A 52 1.07 12.41 -4.75
C ILE A 52 1.69 11.68 -5.94
N ASP A 53 2.39 12.39 -6.84
CA ASP A 53 2.97 11.78 -8.04
C ASP A 53 4.07 10.79 -7.68
N GLN A 54 4.88 11.12 -6.68
CA GLN A 54 5.85 10.19 -6.13
C GLN A 54 5.18 9.01 -5.41
N GLY A 55 4.11 9.25 -4.65
CA GLY A 55 3.32 8.22 -4.00
C GLY A 55 2.67 7.25 -4.98
N LEU A 56 2.25 7.77 -6.14
CA LEU A 56 1.74 6.95 -7.25
C LEU A 56 2.85 6.18 -7.98
N ALA A 57 4.08 6.66 -7.98
CA ALA A 57 5.21 5.97 -8.60
C ALA A 57 5.79 4.86 -7.70
N ILE A 58 5.93 5.13 -6.41
CA ILE A 58 6.50 4.20 -5.41
C ILE A 58 5.64 4.24 -4.16
N LEU A 59 5.40 3.09 -3.54
CA LEU A 59 4.67 3.00 -2.28
C LEU A 59 5.36 3.84 -1.20
N HIS A 60 4.61 4.76 -0.59
CA HIS A 60 5.09 5.58 0.51
C HIS A 60 4.45 5.12 1.82
N GLY A 61 5.20 5.23 2.90
CA GLY A 61 4.71 5.02 4.24
C GLY A 61 5.40 5.93 5.23
N GLN A 62 4.76 6.17 6.37
CA GLN A 62 5.30 6.94 7.48
C GLN A 62 5.25 6.12 8.75
N TYR A 63 6.40 5.96 9.39
CA TYR A 63 6.52 5.22 10.64
C TYR A 63 7.46 5.93 11.61
N LYS A 64 6.99 6.23 12.81
CA LYS A 64 7.76 6.94 13.85
C LYS A 64 8.39 8.24 13.33
N GLY A 65 7.65 9.01 12.52
CA GLY A 65 8.13 10.27 11.97
C GLY A 65 9.12 10.13 10.81
N LYS A 66 9.39 8.90 10.34
CA LYS A 66 10.26 8.65 9.18
C LYS A 66 9.44 8.21 7.97
N VAL A 67 9.76 8.76 6.81
CA VAL A 67 9.20 8.31 5.54
C VAL A 67 9.93 7.04 5.10
N LEU A 68 9.18 6.01 4.77
CA LEU A 68 9.64 4.75 4.21
C LEU A 68 9.17 4.67 2.76
N LEU A 69 9.95 4.01 1.91
CA LEU A 69 9.68 3.90 0.48
C LEU A 69 9.70 2.44 0.01
N GLY A 70 8.79 2.11 -0.88
CA GLY A 70 8.78 0.85 -1.62
C GLY A 70 8.82 -0.39 -0.71
N LEU A 71 9.85 -1.21 -0.89
CA LEU A 71 10.01 -2.46 -0.15
C LEU A 71 10.18 -2.28 1.37
N ASP A 72 10.69 -1.14 1.81
CA ASP A 72 10.85 -0.87 3.26
C ASP A 72 9.48 -0.69 3.93
N VAL A 73 8.49 -0.11 3.22
CA VAL A 73 7.10 -0.02 3.68
C VAL A 73 6.51 -1.43 3.79
N THR A 74 6.63 -2.22 2.73
CA THR A 74 6.11 -3.59 2.67
C THR A 74 6.73 -4.45 3.79
N HIS A 75 8.05 -4.41 3.93
CA HIS A 75 8.73 -5.15 4.99
C HIS A 75 8.26 -4.74 6.39
N ARG A 76 8.15 -3.44 6.65
CA ARG A 76 7.65 -2.93 7.94
C ARG A 76 6.21 -3.37 8.20
N ALA A 77 5.35 -3.27 7.21
CA ALA A 77 3.94 -3.65 7.31
C ALA A 77 3.79 -5.14 7.67
N TRP A 78 4.45 -6.03 6.92
CA TRP A 78 4.39 -7.46 7.18
C TRP A 78 5.07 -7.87 8.49
N THR A 79 6.06 -7.11 8.96
CA THR A 79 6.68 -7.31 10.27
C THR A 79 5.69 -6.97 11.39
N LEU A 80 4.95 -5.86 11.27
CA LEU A 80 3.97 -5.43 12.27
C LEU A 80 2.81 -6.44 12.42
N VAL A 81 2.37 -7.05 11.32
CA VAL A 81 1.33 -8.11 11.39
C VAL A 81 1.88 -9.51 11.73
N GLY A 82 3.14 -9.59 12.19
CA GLY A 82 3.76 -10.85 12.63
C GLY A 82 4.19 -11.79 11.51
N LYS A 83 4.18 -11.34 10.26
CA LYS A 83 4.56 -12.15 9.07
C LYS A 83 5.83 -11.63 8.37
N GLY A 84 6.68 -10.93 9.08
CA GLY A 84 7.95 -10.39 8.57
C GLY A 84 8.87 -11.45 7.95
N TRP A 85 8.76 -12.71 8.38
CA TRP A 85 9.53 -13.82 7.82
C TRP A 85 9.25 -14.08 6.33
N LEU A 86 8.04 -13.75 5.84
CA LEU A 86 7.69 -13.89 4.41
C LEU A 86 8.48 -12.91 3.52
N VAL A 87 8.79 -11.73 4.05
CA VAL A 87 9.47 -10.66 3.31
C VAL A 87 10.93 -10.49 3.72
N ALA A 88 11.39 -11.21 4.74
CA ALA A 88 12.78 -11.16 5.21
C ALA A 88 13.82 -11.44 4.10
N PRO A 89 13.62 -12.41 3.17
CA PRO A 89 14.58 -12.64 2.09
C PRO A 89 14.77 -11.44 1.16
N LEU A 90 13.75 -10.58 1.02
CA LEU A 90 13.81 -9.40 0.15
C LEU A 90 14.81 -8.33 0.65
N GLN A 91 15.21 -8.40 1.91
CA GLN A 91 16.20 -7.49 2.52
C GLN A 91 17.63 -8.03 2.51
N TRP A 92 17.86 -9.26 2.07
CA TRP A 92 19.20 -9.80 1.97
C TRP A 92 20.06 -8.95 1.02
N PRO A 93 21.34 -8.68 1.39
CA PRO A 93 22.19 -7.73 0.64
C PRO A 93 22.40 -8.13 -0.82
N ILE A 94 22.30 -9.42 -1.15
CA ILE A 94 22.41 -9.93 -2.53
C ILE A 94 21.09 -9.80 -3.28
N ILE A 95 19.94 -9.99 -2.60
CA ILE A 95 18.62 -9.99 -3.21
C ILE A 95 18.02 -8.58 -3.26
N ARG A 96 18.37 -7.72 -2.30
CA ARG A 96 17.84 -6.35 -2.18
C ARG A 96 17.92 -5.52 -3.47
N PRO A 97 19.09 -5.42 -4.17
CA PRO A 97 19.16 -4.64 -5.40
C PRO A 97 18.29 -5.23 -6.51
N LEU A 98 18.23 -6.56 -6.63
CA LEU A 98 17.39 -7.23 -7.60
C LEU A 98 15.89 -7.04 -7.28
N SER A 99 15.51 -7.23 -6.01
CA SER A 99 14.14 -7.01 -5.54
C SER A 99 13.67 -5.58 -5.77
N HIS A 100 14.57 -4.60 -5.58
CA HIS A 100 14.26 -3.21 -5.82
C HIS A 100 14.01 -2.94 -7.31
N GLN A 101 14.80 -3.50 -8.21
CA GLN A 101 14.59 -3.37 -9.66
C GLN A 101 13.28 -4.03 -10.10
N VAL A 102 13.00 -5.25 -9.62
CA VAL A 102 11.73 -5.93 -9.88
C VAL A 102 10.56 -5.13 -9.34
N TYR A 103 10.68 -4.59 -8.13
CA TYR A 103 9.66 -3.73 -7.54
C TYR A 103 9.38 -2.49 -8.41
N LEU A 104 10.42 -1.78 -8.86
CA LEU A 104 10.26 -0.60 -9.74
C LEU A 104 9.60 -0.98 -11.06
N LEU A 105 9.95 -2.13 -11.63
CA LEU A 105 9.34 -2.64 -12.85
C LEU A 105 7.85 -2.92 -12.64
N VAL A 106 7.50 -3.62 -11.58
CA VAL A 106 6.10 -3.91 -11.22
C VAL A 106 5.34 -2.62 -10.92
N ALA A 107 5.93 -1.69 -10.17
CA ALA A 107 5.32 -0.40 -9.88
C ALA A 107 5.03 0.41 -11.15
N ARG A 108 5.95 0.39 -12.12
CA ARG A 108 5.79 1.07 -13.41
C ARG A 108 4.68 0.45 -14.26
N TYR A 109 4.57 -0.87 -14.26
CA TYR A 109 3.60 -1.61 -15.08
C TYR A 109 2.37 -2.08 -14.29
N ARG A 110 2.20 -1.62 -13.06
CA ARG A 110 1.11 -2.08 -12.19
C ARG A 110 -0.29 -1.89 -12.78
N GLN A 111 -0.56 -0.77 -13.46
CA GLN A 111 -1.86 -0.49 -14.06
C GLN A 111 -2.19 -1.47 -15.19
N PRO A 112 -1.34 -1.66 -16.23
CA PRO A 112 -1.61 -2.64 -17.25
C PRO A 112 -1.62 -4.08 -16.71
N ILE A 113 -0.76 -4.40 -15.74
CA ILE A 113 -0.74 -5.73 -15.10
C ILE A 113 -2.03 -5.95 -14.31
N SER A 114 -2.45 -4.97 -13.51
CA SER A 114 -3.68 -5.03 -12.73
C SER A 114 -4.90 -5.22 -13.62
N ASN A 115 -5.00 -4.46 -14.70
CA ASN A 115 -6.11 -4.57 -15.65
C ASN A 115 -6.12 -5.92 -16.36
N PHE A 116 -4.95 -6.43 -16.75
CA PHE A 116 -4.82 -7.74 -17.38
C PHE A 116 -5.22 -8.88 -16.44
N ILE A 117 -4.74 -8.85 -15.19
CA ILE A 117 -5.09 -9.84 -14.16
C ILE A 117 -6.58 -9.80 -13.88
N TYR A 118 -7.16 -8.60 -13.75
CA TYR A 118 -8.59 -8.43 -13.53
C TYR A 118 -9.42 -9.01 -14.68
N GLN A 119 -9.06 -8.68 -15.94
CA GLN A 119 -9.79 -9.14 -17.12
C GLN A 119 -9.66 -10.65 -17.34
N ARG A 120 -8.47 -11.23 -17.04
CA ARG A 120 -8.18 -12.63 -17.35
C ARG A 120 -8.57 -13.60 -16.27
N PHE A 121 -8.44 -13.19 -15.00
CA PHE A 121 -8.62 -14.06 -13.83
C PHE A 121 -9.70 -13.58 -12.89
N GLY A 122 -10.26 -12.40 -13.08
CA GLY A 122 -11.25 -11.80 -12.17
C GLY A 122 -10.70 -11.52 -10.77
N ILE A 123 -9.37 -11.46 -10.63
CA ILE A 123 -8.72 -11.18 -9.34
C ILE A 123 -8.57 -9.67 -9.20
N GLY A 124 -9.15 -9.11 -8.18
CA GLY A 124 -9.16 -7.67 -7.89
C GLY A 124 -10.53 -7.16 -7.51
N VAL A 125 -10.67 -5.86 -7.35
CA VAL A 125 -11.92 -5.20 -6.98
C VAL A 125 -12.71 -4.82 -8.22
N LYS A 126 -13.99 -5.18 -8.25
CA LYS A 126 -14.85 -5.06 -9.45
C LYS A 126 -15.21 -3.63 -9.83
N HIS A 127 -15.11 -2.65 -8.93
CA HIS A 127 -15.73 -1.35 -9.17
C HIS A 127 -14.93 -0.23 -8.54
N CYS A 128 -14.43 0.66 -9.40
CA CYS A 128 -13.91 1.95 -8.98
C CYS A 128 -15.02 2.97 -9.23
N GLU A 129 -15.75 3.38 -8.19
CA GLU A 129 -16.68 4.50 -8.25
C GLU A 129 -15.96 5.78 -7.85
N GLN A 130 -16.13 6.83 -8.67
CA GLN A 130 -15.61 8.18 -8.39
C GLN A 130 -14.11 8.27 -8.10
N GLY A 131 -13.31 7.42 -8.77
CA GLY A 131 -11.85 7.50 -8.67
C GLY A 131 -11.22 6.65 -7.55
N THR A 132 -12.01 5.97 -6.73
CA THR A 132 -11.52 4.99 -5.76
C THR A 132 -12.15 3.62 -5.97
N CYS A 133 -11.36 2.54 -5.85
CA CYS A 133 -11.83 1.17 -6.00
C CYS A 133 -12.54 0.62 -4.75
N TYR A 134 -12.55 1.38 -3.68
CA TYR A 134 -13.39 1.22 -2.49
C TYR A 134 -14.19 2.50 -2.29
N GLY A 135 -15.43 2.37 -1.85
CA GLY A 135 -16.14 3.50 -1.27
C GLY A 135 -15.22 4.26 -0.29
N LYS A 136 -15.62 5.31 0.30
CA LYS A 136 -14.81 6.24 1.08
C LYS A 136 -13.65 5.59 1.87
N PRO A 137 -12.44 6.21 1.94
CA PRO A 137 -11.23 5.67 2.59
C PRO A 137 -11.44 5.15 4.02
N ASN A 138 -12.48 5.62 4.68
CA ASN A 138 -12.83 5.22 6.03
C ASN A 138 -13.42 3.79 6.13
N ASP A 139 -13.91 3.21 5.03
CA ASP A 139 -14.56 1.90 5.07
C ASP A 139 -13.55 0.76 5.27
N ILE A 140 -12.30 0.95 4.84
CA ILE A 140 -11.24 -0.05 5.05
C ILE A 140 -10.88 -0.15 6.53
N ASN A 141 -10.92 0.97 7.26
CA ASN A 141 -10.56 1.02 8.68
C ASN A 141 -11.71 0.62 9.62
N HIS A 142 -12.97 0.63 9.14
CA HIS A 142 -14.15 0.30 9.95
C HIS A 142 -14.56 -1.18 9.90
N ARG A 143 -14.05 -1.99 8.97
CA ARG A 143 -14.43 -3.41 8.82
C ARG A 143 -13.70 -4.39 9.74
N SER A 144 -12.86 -3.92 10.63
CA SER A 144 -12.13 -4.77 11.60
C SER A 144 -12.70 -4.66 13.02
N LYS A 145 -14.02 -4.81 13.15
CA LYS A 145 -14.63 -5.15 14.44
C LYS A 145 -15.27 -6.50 14.37
#